data_351a88772a7365a484b43e205dd84e6e
#
_entry.id   351a88772a7365a484b43e205dd84e6e
#
_cell.length_a   1.000
_cell.length_b   1.000
_cell.length_c   1.000
_cell.angle_alpha   90.00
_cell.angle_beta   90.00
_cell.angle_gamma   90.00
#
_symmetry.space_group_name_H-M   'P 1'
#
loop_
_entity.id
_entity.type
_entity.pdbx_description
1 polymer ?
#
loop_
_entity_poly.entity_id
_entity_poly.type
_entity_poly.pdbx_seq_one_letter_code
_entity_poly.pdbx_strand_id
1 'polypeptide(L)'
;EYMGINTMDLSEKGDPKKAVFLSVSAGSVSPKSVSPPEQISPGICGTHYPLSIAFIVVNEFCERFSYYGMKAVLTLYFVYFLHWDETTSTSVYHAFSSLCYFSPVIGAFIADSWLGKYKTIIYLSIVYVIGHVIKSVGAIPSVGNQIAHVILSMTGLSLIALGTGGIKPCVAAFGGDQFEEKHVQERNRFFSVFYLAINAGSLISTFLTPVLRGGVQCFGGDCYALAFGVPAALMIVALVVFITGNRLYKKTPPQGNILLEVCKCIVFALRNRIRNHSPEISKREHWLDWASEKYSNQLITEVKMATQVLFLFIPLPMFWALFDQQGSRWTLQATKMNADFKGFVLQPDQMQFLNPLLILVFIPVFDFGLYPLVNLCRINFTPIKKMATGMILASLAFAAAAIVELKIEENAMPIPVPKESYIRVLNLADSDVELTIEGYDLFRQPIKPFQDPAEYSRLILNSDQQFIQVKIQHQGLSSTCNHSIDEMSVNSLIIYKRGGNLTTNIVSWKSNGTKVRYLRIQANVPCMKIIYLFIAKSTQSCWVIFS
;
A
#
# COMPACT_ATOMS: atom_id res chain seq x y z
N GLU A 1 -5.24 3.93 11.74
CA GLU A 1 -4.35 2.82 12.12
C GLU A 1 -4.41 2.67 13.61
N TYR A 2 -4.81 1.49 14.04
CA TYR A 2 -5.16 1.23 15.42
C TYR A 2 -3.90 1.14 16.25
N MET A 3 -3.81 1.95 17.30
CA MET A 3 -2.84 1.74 18.38
C MET A 3 -3.06 0.35 18.97
N GLY A 4 -2.05 -0.50 18.89
CA GLY A 4 -2.03 -1.77 19.60
C GLY A 4 -2.09 -1.51 21.10
N ILE A 5 -3.21 -1.85 21.72
CA ILE A 5 -3.33 -1.84 23.18
C ILE A 5 -2.58 -3.06 23.67
N ASN A 6 -1.31 -2.89 24.03
CA ASN A 6 -0.59 -3.89 24.79
C ASN A 6 -1.29 -4.07 26.15
N THR A 7 -1.70 -5.29 26.44
CA THR A 7 -2.14 -5.71 27.77
C THR A 7 -0.99 -5.47 28.76
N MET A 8 -1.01 -4.35 29.46
CA MET A 8 -0.18 -4.17 30.65
C MET A 8 -0.76 -5.03 31.77
N ASP A 9 0.06 -5.94 32.24
CA ASP A 9 -0.17 -6.74 33.43
C ASP A 9 -0.37 -5.83 34.65
N LEU A 10 -1.57 -5.78 35.20
CA LEU A 10 -1.94 -4.97 36.36
C LEU A 10 -1.61 -5.74 37.64
N SER A 11 -0.32 -6.04 37.86
CA SER A 11 0.13 -6.54 39.13
C SER A 11 1.37 -5.76 39.66
N GLU A 12 1.22 -4.45 39.79
CA GLU A 12 2.13 -3.69 40.69
C GLU A 12 1.33 -2.62 41.43
N LYS A 13 1.39 -2.75 42.74
CA LYS A 13 0.80 -1.85 43.73
C LYS A 13 1.46 -0.46 43.65
N GLY A 14 0.63 0.57 43.60
CA GLY A 14 0.90 1.86 44.21
C GLY A 14 1.50 2.95 43.35
N ASP A 15 0.66 3.62 42.55
CA ASP A 15 0.74 5.06 42.33
C ASP A 15 -0.59 5.60 41.73
N PRO A 16 -1.34 6.47 42.40
CA PRO A 16 -2.67 6.94 41.93
C PRO A 16 -2.60 7.86 40.72
N LYS A 17 -1.43 8.21 40.20
CA LYS A 17 -1.27 9.05 39.00
C LYS A 17 -1.23 8.29 37.67
N LYS A 18 -1.17 6.96 37.69
CA LYS A 18 -1.15 6.13 36.46
C LYS A 18 -2.51 5.64 35.97
N ALA A 19 -3.58 5.83 36.76
CA ALA A 19 -4.90 5.30 36.47
C ALA A 19 -5.77 6.18 35.54
N VAL A 20 -5.27 7.34 35.09
CA VAL A 20 -6.10 8.33 34.34
C VAL A 20 -6.12 8.10 32.83
N PHE A 21 -5.32 7.18 32.29
CA PHE A 21 -5.18 7.01 30.84
C PHE A 21 -6.19 6.05 30.17
N LEU A 22 -7.12 5.45 30.93
CA LEU A 22 -8.03 4.40 30.41
C LEU A 22 -9.53 4.69 30.54
N SER A 23 -9.94 5.92 30.88
CA SER A 23 -11.37 6.26 30.96
C SER A 23 -11.73 7.58 30.29
N VAL A 24 -11.54 7.66 28.99
CA VAL A 24 -12.33 8.62 28.19
C VAL A 24 -13.61 7.90 27.77
N SER A 25 -14.47 7.64 28.74
CA SER A 25 -15.89 7.36 28.54
C SER A 25 -16.66 8.52 29.13
N ALA A 26 -17.31 9.27 28.26
CA ALA A 26 -18.12 10.43 28.64
C ALA A 26 -19.25 10.03 29.59
N GLY A 27 -19.08 10.31 30.86
CA GLY A 27 -20.14 10.30 31.84
C GLY A 27 -20.78 11.67 31.96
N SER A 28 -21.69 12.04 31.07
CA SER A 28 -22.65 13.14 31.32
C SER A 28 -23.86 12.55 32.01
N VAL A 29 -24.03 12.87 33.28
CA VAL A 29 -25.27 12.64 34.00
C VAL A 29 -26.33 13.63 33.48
N SER A 30 -27.25 13.14 32.66
CA SER A 30 -28.48 13.79 32.25
C SER A 30 -29.68 12.94 32.64
N PRO A 31 -30.87 13.48 32.92
CA PRO A 31 -31.94 12.81 33.67
C PRO A 31 -32.52 11.61 32.91
N LYS A 32 -32.85 10.57 33.66
CA LYS A 32 -33.43 9.29 33.22
C LYS A 32 -34.53 9.47 32.17
N SER A 33 -34.18 9.26 30.91
CA SER A 33 -35.13 8.85 29.88
C SER A 33 -35.19 7.32 29.88
N VAL A 34 -36.40 6.78 29.91
CA VAL A 34 -36.67 5.33 29.84
C VAL A 34 -36.01 4.81 28.57
N SER A 35 -34.94 4.01 28.75
CA SER A 35 -34.25 3.33 27.66
C SER A 35 -35.18 2.24 27.09
N PRO A 36 -35.25 2.12 25.73
CA PRO A 36 -35.93 0.96 25.11
C PRO A 36 -35.22 -0.34 25.53
N PRO A 37 -35.95 -1.49 25.55
CA PRO A 37 -35.40 -2.75 26.03
C PRO A 37 -34.11 -3.09 25.31
N GLU A 38 -33.08 -3.37 26.10
CA GLU A 38 -31.72 -3.69 25.67
C GLU A 38 -31.77 -4.99 24.83
N GLN A 39 -31.55 -4.88 23.52
CA GLN A 39 -31.43 -6.02 22.62
C GLN A 39 -30.12 -6.73 22.94
N ILE A 40 -30.17 -7.71 23.80
CA ILE A 40 -29.03 -8.60 24.07
C ILE A 40 -28.88 -9.50 22.85
N SER A 41 -27.80 -9.31 22.07
CA SER A 41 -27.47 -10.23 20.99
C SER A 41 -27.12 -11.62 21.58
N PRO A 42 -27.57 -12.74 20.97
CA PRO A 42 -27.22 -14.07 21.43
C PRO A 42 -25.69 -14.25 21.43
N GLY A 43 -25.16 -14.78 22.54
CA GLY A 43 -23.72 -15.06 22.68
C GLY A 43 -23.30 -16.26 21.84
N ILE A 44 -22.06 -16.22 21.30
CA ILE A 44 -21.45 -17.32 20.57
C ILE A 44 -21.24 -18.49 21.56
N CYS A 45 -21.87 -19.66 21.34
CA CYS A 45 -21.69 -20.88 22.11
C CYS A 45 -21.78 -20.69 23.65
N GLY A 46 -22.68 -19.84 24.14
CA GLY A 46 -22.85 -19.59 25.59
C GLY A 46 -21.76 -18.69 26.20
N THR A 47 -20.90 -18.07 25.43
CA THR A 47 -19.90 -17.10 25.87
C THR A 47 -20.47 -15.68 25.89
N HIS A 48 -19.75 -14.75 26.54
CA HIS A 48 -20.09 -13.31 26.54
C HIS A 48 -19.74 -12.57 25.23
N TYR A 49 -19.36 -13.31 24.17
CA TYR A 49 -19.08 -12.73 22.85
C TYR A 49 -20.37 -12.60 22.04
N PRO A 50 -20.81 -11.38 21.68
CA PRO A 50 -21.97 -11.20 20.82
C PRO A 50 -21.75 -11.82 19.43
N LEU A 51 -22.74 -12.52 18.88
CA LEU A 51 -22.65 -13.09 17.53
C LEU A 51 -22.42 -12.02 16.45
N SER A 52 -22.86 -10.79 16.72
CA SER A 52 -22.64 -9.62 15.85
C SER A 52 -21.17 -9.40 15.46
N ILE A 53 -20.23 -9.77 16.35
CA ILE A 53 -18.79 -9.60 16.12
C ILE A 53 -18.29 -10.40 14.92
N ALA A 54 -18.80 -11.62 14.72
CA ALA A 54 -18.38 -12.45 13.60
C ALA A 54 -18.64 -11.77 12.25
N PHE A 55 -19.79 -11.12 12.11
CA PHE A 55 -20.14 -10.36 10.89
C PHE A 55 -19.22 -9.16 10.69
N ILE A 56 -18.83 -8.47 11.78
CA ILE A 56 -17.93 -7.32 11.71
C ILE A 56 -16.52 -7.76 11.32
N VAL A 57 -16.00 -8.86 11.89
CA VAL A 57 -14.67 -9.39 11.60
C VAL A 57 -14.57 -9.89 10.14
N VAL A 58 -15.60 -10.61 9.66
CA VAL A 58 -15.64 -11.08 8.27
C VAL A 58 -15.75 -9.89 7.30
N ASN A 59 -16.57 -8.90 7.61
CA ASN A 59 -16.66 -7.68 6.82
C ASN A 59 -15.31 -6.97 6.74
N GLU A 60 -14.60 -6.81 7.86
CA GLU A 60 -13.27 -6.17 7.88
C GLU A 60 -12.26 -6.98 7.06
N PHE A 61 -12.22 -8.30 7.21
CA PHE A 61 -11.34 -9.16 6.42
C PHE A 61 -11.55 -8.95 4.91
N CYS A 62 -12.81 -9.00 4.44
CA CYS A 62 -13.13 -8.82 3.02
C CYS A 62 -12.81 -7.40 2.54
N GLU A 63 -13.07 -6.38 3.36
CA GLU A 63 -12.75 -4.99 3.03
C GLU A 63 -11.24 -4.79 2.93
N ARG A 64 -10.45 -5.30 3.88
CA ARG A 64 -8.99 -5.20 3.84
C ARG A 64 -8.41 -5.96 2.66
N PHE A 65 -8.93 -7.16 2.38
CA PHE A 65 -8.56 -7.88 1.17
C PHE A 65 -8.78 -7.02 -0.08
N SER A 66 -9.95 -6.41 -0.20
CA SER A 66 -10.32 -5.59 -1.36
C SER A 66 -9.41 -4.37 -1.51
N TYR A 67 -9.14 -3.66 -0.43
CA TYR A 67 -8.28 -2.47 -0.44
C TYR A 67 -6.82 -2.79 -0.79
N TYR A 68 -6.20 -3.72 -0.03
CA TYR A 68 -4.78 -4.03 -0.21
C TYR A 68 -4.52 -4.79 -1.51
N GLY A 69 -5.43 -5.66 -1.95
CA GLY A 69 -5.32 -6.35 -3.23
C GLY A 69 -5.35 -5.38 -4.41
N MET A 70 -6.31 -4.45 -4.43
CA MET A 70 -6.37 -3.41 -5.45
C MET A 70 -5.12 -2.52 -5.41
N LYS A 71 -4.71 -2.08 -4.21
CA LYS A 71 -3.56 -1.19 -4.03
C LYS A 71 -2.25 -1.83 -4.48
N ALA A 72 -2.09 -3.16 -4.31
CA ALA A 72 -0.87 -3.88 -4.67
C ALA A 72 -0.54 -3.78 -6.16
N VAL A 73 -1.52 -3.92 -7.03
CA VAL A 73 -1.33 -3.91 -8.50
C VAL A 73 -1.45 -2.51 -9.11
N LEU A 74 -1.77 -1.50 -8.31
CA LEU A 74 -2.16 -0.18 -8.81
C LEU A 74 -1.03 0.54 -9.55
N THR A 75 0.20 0.52 -9.02
CA THR A 75 1.35 1.18 -9.65
C THR A 75 1.69 0.57 -11.00
N LEU A 76 1.69 -0.76 -11.10
CA LEU A 76 1.94 -1.44 -12.37
C LEU A 76 0.81 -1.23 -13.37
N TYR A 77 -0.44 -1.12 -12.90
CA TYR A 77 -1.57 -0.73 -13.74
C TYR A 77 -1.37 0.64 -14.39
N PHE A 78 -0.91 1.63 -13.66
CA PHE A 78 -0.64 2.95 -14.22
C PHE A 78 0.47 2.94 -15.27
N VAL A 79 1.55 2.21 -15.01
CA VAL A 79 2.70 2.16 -15.92
C VAL A 79 2.41 1.29 -17.15
N TYR A 80 1.87 0.08 -16.97
CA TYR A 80 1.76 -0.90 -18.06
C TYR A 80 0.43 -0.86 -18.80
N PHE A 81 -0.67 -0.50 -18.13
CA PHE A 81 -1.99 -0.45 -18.75
C PHE A 81 -2.36 0.97 -19.21
N LEU A 82 -2.16 1.98 -18.36
CA LEU A 82 -2.40 3.38 -18.72
C LEU A 82 -1.23 4.03 -19.45
N HIS A 83 -0.08 3.36 -19.54
CA HIS A 83 1.15 3.85 -20.20
C HIS A 83 1.64 5.19 -19.66
N TRP A 84 1.47 5.44 -18.36
CA TRP A 84 1.97 6.64 -17.70
C TRP A 84 3.45 6.48 -17.32
N ASP A 85 4.14 7.60 -17.21
CA ASP A 85 5.50 7.60 -16.71
C ASP A 85 5.57 7.22 -15.21
N GLU A 86 6.72 6.76 -14.75
CA GLU A 86 6.93 6.32 -13.37
C GLU A 86 6.65 7.44 -12.35
N THR A 87 6.96 8.70 -12.71
CA THR A 87 6.78 9.86 -11.83
C THR A 87 5.31 10.20 -11.65
N THR A 88 4.55 10.29 -12.75
CA THR A 88 3.09 10.51 -12.72
C THR A 88 2.39 9.36 -12.02
N SER A 89 2.75 8.11 -12.31
CA SER A 89 2.19 6.91 -11.67
C SER A 89 2.39 6.93 -10.16
N THR A 90 3.60 7.27 -9.69
CA THR A 90 3.93 7.41 -8.27
C THR A 90 3.14 8.56 -7.64
N SER A 91 3.05 9.71 -8.30
CA SER A 91 2.34 10.88 -7.79
C SER A 91 0.85 10.60 -7.59
N VAL A 92 0.20 9.96 -8.56
CA VAL A 92 -1.22 9.59 -8.48
C VAL A 92 -1.45 8.51 -7.42
N TYR A 93 -0.54 7.53 -7.27
CA TYR A 93 -0.60 6.54 -6.21
C TYR A 93 -0.58 7.19 -4.81
N HIS A 94 0.32 8.16 -4.59
CA HIS A 94 0.41 8.88 -3.32
C HIS A 94 -0.75 9.85 -3.10
N ALA A 95 -1.27 10.49 -4.15
CA ALA A 95 -2.48 11.31 -4.08
C ALA A 95 -3.69 10.47 -3.65
N PHE A 96 -3.87 9.28 -4.24
CA PHE A 96 -4.89 8.32 -3.83
C PHE A 96 -4.71 7.89 -2.36
N SER A 97 -3.50 7.52 -1.95
CA SER A 97 -3.20 7.14 -0.56
C SER A 97 -3.51 8.29 0.41
N SER A 98 -3.11 9.51 0.07
CA SER A 98 -3.39 10.71 0.88
C SER A 98 -4.89 10.95 1.03
N LEU A 99 -5.66 10.78 -0.04
CA LEU A 99 -7.13 10.89 0.02
C LEU A 99 -7.75 9.82 0.93
N CYS A 100 -7.22 8.58 0.90
CA CYS A 100 -7.65 7.50 1.82
C CYS A 100 -7.32 7.78 3.29
N TYR A 101 -6.25 8.56 3.58
CA TYR A 101 -5.90 8.97 4.95
C TYR A 101 -6.65 10.22 5.41
N PHE A 102 -7.11 11.05 4.50
CA PHE A 102 -7.89 12.25 4.83
C PHE A 102 -9.39 11.96 4.98
N SER A 103 -9.95 11.07 4.17
CA SER A 103 -11.38 10.75 4.16
C SER A 103 -11.95 10.16 5.48
N PRO A 104 -11.16 9.53 6.39
CA PRO A 104 -11.63 9.16 7.73
C PRO A 104 -12.22 10.32 8.54
N VAL A 105 -11.69 11.53 8.37
CA VAL A 105 -12.21 12.73 9.03
C VAL A 105 -13.64 13.02 8.56
N ILE A 106 -13.88 12.89 7.26
CA ILE A 106 -15.22 13.08 6.66
C ILE A 106 -16.16 11.98 7.13
N GLY A 107 -15.70 10.72 7.15
CA GLY A 107 -16.51 9.60 7.62
C GLY A 107 -16.91 9.69 9.08
N ALA A 108 -15.99 10.05 9.96
CA ALA A 108 -16.26 10.30 11.38
C ALA A 108 -17.27 11.44 11.55
N PHE A 109 -17.08 12.55 10.83
CA PHE A 109 -18.00 13.68 10.87
C PHE A 109 -19.43 13.29 10.48
N ILE A 110 -19.61 12.53 9.40
CA ILE A 110 -20.92 12.05 8.93
C ILE A 110 -21.54 11.09 9.96
N ALA A 111 -20.74 10.19 10.53
CA ALA A 111 -21.21 9.21 11.50
C ALA A 111 -21.67 9.86 12.81
N ASP A 112 -20.90 10.80 13.33
CA ASP A 112 -21.19 11.42 14.63
C ASP A 112 -22.30 12.46 14.55
N SER A 113 -22.39 13.20 13.41
CA SER A 113 -23.32 14.31 13.26
C SER A 113 -24.71 13.92 12.75
N TRP A 114 -24.82 12.94 11.81
CA TRP A 114 -26.06 12.75 11.05
C TRP A 114 -26.58 11.32 11.03
N LEU A 115 -25.76 10.36 10.57
CA LEU A 115 -26.25 9.04 10.20
C LEU A 115 -26.10 7.98 11.31
N GLY A 116 -25.18 8.19 12.25
CA GLY A 116 -24.71 7.17 13.17
C GLY A 116 -23.79 6.15 12.46
N LYS A 117 -22.96 5.46 13.23
CA LYS A 117 -21.91 4.55 12.72
C LYS A 117 -22.46 3.50 11.77
N TYR A 118 -23.55 2.82 12.12
CA TYR A 118 -24.13 1.75 11.32
C TYR A 118 -24.55 2.17 9.90
N LYS A 119 -25.31 3.25 9.78
CA LYS A 119 -25.78 3.74 8.47
C LYS A 119 -24.62 4.28 7.65
N THR A 120 -23.66 4.97 8.27
CA THR A 120 -22.47 5.48 7.60
C THR A 120 -21.65 4.35 6.98
N ILE A 121 -21.45 3.24 7.71
CA ILE A 121 -20.77 2.06 7.17
C ILE A 121 -21.49 1.56 5.92
N ILE A 122 -22.82 1.40 5.94
CA ILE A 122 -23.58 0.88 4.79
C ILE A 122 -23.47 1.81 3.58
N TYR A 123 -23.76 3.11 3.74
CA TYR A 123 -23.76 4.04 2.62
C TYR A 123 -22.37 4.20 2.00
N LEU A 124 -21.34 4.31 2.81
CA LEU A 124 -19.97 4.40 2.31
C LEU A 124 -19.46 3.08 1.72
N SER A 125 -19.94 1.93 2.22
CA SER A 125 -19.67 0.63 1.58
C SER A 125 -20.31 0.53 0.19
N ILE A 126 -21.51 1.08 0.00
CA ILE A 126 -22.12 1.14 -1.34
C ILE A 126 -21.28 2.00 -2.28
N VAL A 127 -20.84 3.18 -1.85
CA VAL A 127 -19.95 4.05 -2.64
C VAL A 127 -18.65 3.30 -2.98
N TYR A 128 -18.11 2.56 -2.02
CA TYR A 128 -16.89 1.77 -2.19
C TYR A 128 -17.08 0.64 -3.21
N VAL A 129 -18.18 -0.10 -3.15
CA VAL A 129 -18.53 -1.14 -4.15
C VAL A 129 -18.63 -0.54 -5.55
N ILE A 130 -19.34 0.58 -5.69
CA ILE A 130 -19.47 1.29 -6.98
C ILE A 130 -18.09 1.68 -7.50
N GLY A 131 -17.22 2.22 -6.64
CA GLY A 131 -15.86 2.58 -7.00
C GLY A 131 -15.04 1.40 -7.52
N HIS A 132 -15.11 0.24 -6.85
CA HIS A 132 -14.43 -0.99 -7.27
C HIS A 132 -14.97 -1.53 -8.60
N VAL A 133 -16.30 -1.51 -8.81
CA VAL A 133 -16.91 -1.95 -10.07
C VAL A 133 -16.46 -1.05 -11.21
N ILE A 134 -16.53 0.28 -11.07
CA ILE A 134 -16.06 1.23 -12.08
C ILE A 134 -14.58 1.01 -12.38
N LYS A 135 -13.74 0.78 -11.36
CA LYS A 135 -12.32 0.52 -11.54
C LYS A 135 -12.06 -0.78 -12.30
N SER A 136 -12.81 -1.84 -11.99
CA SER A 136 -12.70 -3.14 -12.69
C SER A 136 -13.13 -3.03 -14.15
N VAL A 137 -14.23 -2.35 -14.43
CA VAL A 137 -14.72 -2.09 -15.80
C VAL A 137 -13.70 -1.23 -16.58
N GLY A 138 -13.15 -0.19 -15.95
CA GLY A 138 -12.11 0.65 -16.55
C GLY A 138 -10.79 -0.07 -16.86
N ALA A 139 -10.59 -1.27 -16.34
CA ALA A 139 -9.42 -2.11 -16.62
C ALA A 139 -9.67 -3.15 -17.74
N ILE A 140 -10.83 -3.16 -18.38
CA ILE A 140 -11.14 -4.03 -19.52
C ILE A 140 -10.68 -3.32 -20.80
N PRO A 141 -9.69 -3.84 -21.56
CA PRO A 141 -9.13 -3.14 -22.73
C PRO A 141 -10.12 -2.79 -23.84
N SER A 142 -11.23 -3.55 -23.97
CA SER A 142 -12.25 -3.32 -24.97
C SER A 142 -13.26 -2.21 -24.61
N VAL A 143 -13.18 -1.62 -23.42
CA VAL A 143 -14.11 -0.60 -22.94
C VAL A 143 -13.60 0.80 -23.26
N GLY A 144 -13.99 1.33 -24.43
CA GLY A 144 -13.71 2.72 -24.79
C GLY A 144 -12.29 2.95 -25.31
N ASN A 145 -11.84 4.20 -25.19
CA ASN A 145 -10.52 4.65 -25.60
C ASN A 145 -9.65 4.94 -24.37
N GLN A 146 -8.38 5.32 -24.58
CA GLN A 146 -7.42 5.63 -23.50
C GLN A 146 -7.96 6.69 -22.51
N ILE A 147 -8.69 7.68 -22.99
CA ILE A 147 -9.28 8.73 -22.15
C ILE A 147 -10.37 8.14 -21.25
N ALA A 148 -11.21 7.24 -21.79
CA ALA A 148 -12.24 6.56 -21.00
C ALA A 148 -11.62 5.71 -19.87
N HIS A 149 -10.54 4.97 -20.15
CA HIS A 149 -9.81 4.20 -19.13
C HIS A 149 -9.29 5.10 -18.00
N VAL A 150 -8.73 6.27 -18.35
CA VAL A 150 -8.25 7.25 -17.35
C VAL A 150 -9.41 7.78 -16.51
N ILE A 151 -10.50 8.23 -17.14
CA ILE A 151 -11.67 8.79 -16.44
C ILE A 151 -12.28 7.74 -15.48
N LEU A 152 -12.55 6.53 -15.98
CA LEU A 152 -13.10 5.45 -15.15
C LEU A 152 -12.17 5.09 -14.00
N SER A 153 -10.87 5.03 -14.26
CA SER A 153 -9.88 4.73 -13.22
C SER A 153 -9.82 5.80 -12.14
N MET A 154 -9.77 7.08 -12.50
CA MET A 154 -9.70 8.18 -11.53
C MET A 154 -11.00 8.31 -10.74
N THR A 155 -12.16 8.18 -11.41
CA THR A 155 -13.46 8.17 -10.75
C THR A 155 -13.58 6.99 -9.78
N GLY A 156 -13.23 5.78 -10.23
CA GLY A 156 -13.24 4.60 -9.38
C GLY A 156 -12.34 4.75 -8.15
N LEU A 157 -11.11 5.23 -8.31
CA LEU A 157 -10.17 5.46 -7.21
C LEU A 157 -10.67 6.52 -6.22
N SER A 158 -11.29 7.61 -6.71
CA SER A 158 -11.84 8.65 -5.84
C SER A 158 -12.97 8.10 -4.97
N LEU A 159 -13.88 7.32 -5.55
CA LEU A 159 -14.97 6.67 -4.82
C LEU A 159 -14.45 5.63 -3.82
N ILE A 160 -13.44 4.84 -4.21
CA ILE A 160 -12.76 3.89 -3.32
C ILE A 160 -12.15 4.63 -2.13
N ALA A 161 -11.43 5.72 -2.36
CA ALA A 161 -10.78 6.47 -1.29
C ALA A 161 -11.79 7.07 -0.30
N LEU A 162 -12.90 7.61 -0.79
CA LEU A 162 -13.99 8.11 0.06
C LEU A 162 -14.65 6.98 0.84
N GLY A 163 -14.93 5.85 0.19
CA GLY A 163 -15.56 4.69 0.81
C GLY A 163 -14.70 4.07 1.90
N THR A 164 -13.50 3.58 1.55
CA THR A 164 -12.61 2.89 2.51
C THR A 164 -12.19 3.80 3.67
N GLY A 165 -11.80 5.05 3.36
CA GLY A 165 -11.38 5.98 4.41
C GLY A 165 -12.52 6.31 5.36
N GLY A 166 -13.71 6.61 4.84
CA GLY A 166 -14.86 6.94 5.66
C GLY A 166 -15.39 5.78 6.51
N ILE A 167 -15.20 4.54 6.08
CA ILE A 167 -15.59 3.34 6.84
C ILE A 167 -14.62 3.06 8.00
N LYS A 168 -13.33 3.27 7.80
CA LYS A 168 -12.26 2.92 8.77
C LYS A 168 -12.56 3.32 10.23
N PRO A 169 -12.84 4.59 10.57
CA PRO A 169 -13.09 4.97 11.95
C PRO A 169 -14.40 4.36 12.49
N CYS A 170 -15.38 4.16 11.60
CA CYS A 170 -16.70 3.71 11.99
C CYS A 170 -16.74 2.23 12.36
N VAL A 171 -16.09 1.34 11.58
CA VAL A 171 -16.18 -0.11 11.78
C VAL A 171 -15.56 -0.55 13.10
N ALA A 172 -14.37 -0.04 13.42
CA ALA A 172 -13.73 -0.40 14.68
C ALA A 172 -14.46 0.12 15.91
N ALA A 173 -14.89 1.40 15.87
CA ALA A 173 -15.67 1.98 16.94
C ALA A 173 -17.01 1.22 17.09
N PHE A 174 -17.68 0.90 15.99
CA PHE A 174 -18.92 0.12 15.99
C PHE A 174 -18.72 -1.29 16.55
N GLY A 175 -17.58 -1.95 16.24
CA GLY A 175 -17.23 -3.25 16.83
C GLY A 175 -17.03 -3.16 18.34
N GLY A 176 -16.36 -2.13 18.82
CA GLY A 176 -16.20 -1.86 20.25
C GLY A 176 -17.50 -1.58 20.99
N ASP A 177 -18.45 -0.91 20.33
CA ASP A 177 -19.78 -0.59 20.88
C ASP A 177 -20.69 -1.83 21.09
N GLN A 178 -20.33 -2.98 20.49
CA GLN A 178 -21.08 -4.24 20.68
C GLN A 178 -20.90 -4.83 22.07
N PHE A 179 -19.87 -4.41 22.82
CA PHE A 179 -19.58 -4.88 24.17
C PHE A 179 -20.18 -3.95 25.20
N GLU A 180 -20.56 -4.52 26.34
CA GLU A 180 -20.90 -3.75 27.53
C GLU A 180 -19.63 -3.25 28.22
N GLU A 181 -19.71 -2.14 28.95
CA GLU A 181 -18.55 -1.53 29.63
C GLU A 181 -17.84 -2.46 30.61
N LYS A 182 -18.58 -3.40 31.22
CA LYS A 182 -18.03 -4.41 32.13
C LYS A 182 -17.18 -5.49 31.45
N HIS A 183 -17.30 -5.71 30.13
CA HIS A 183 -16.60 -6.76 29.39
C HIS A 183 -15.35 -6.23 28.69
N VAL A 184 -14.45 -5.60 29.46
CA VAL A 184 -13.21 -4.99 28.95
C VAL A 184 -12.25 -6.04 28.34
N GLN A 185 -12.13 -7.23 28.96
CA GLN A 185 -11.23 -8.27 28.48
C GLN A 185 -11.69 -8.85 27.13
N GLU A 186 -12.98 -9.11 26.98
CA GLU A 186 -13.58 -9.59 25.74
C GLU A 186 -13.43 -8.56 24.62
N ARG A 187 -13.65 -7.28 24.91
CA ARG A 187 -13.43 -6.20 23.97
C ARG A 187 -11.98 -6.10 23.51
N ASN A 188 -11.01 -6.25 24.41
CA ASN A 188 -9.59 -6.25 24.05
C ASN A 188 -9.23 -7.44 23.15
N ARG A 189 -9.74 -8.64 23.46
CA ARG A 189 -9.56 -9.84 22.60
C ARG A 189 -10.21 -9.66 21.23
N PHE A 190 -11.39 -9.01 21.17
CA PHE A 190 -12.02 -8.67 19.89
C PHE A 190 -11.08 -7.82 19.03
N PHE A 191 -10.46 -6.77 19.58
CA PHE A 191 -9.52 -5.96 18.82
C PHE A 191 -8.31 -6.75 18.33
N SER A 192 -7.85 -7.74 19.10
CA SER A 192 -6.77 -8.65 18.65
C SER A 192 -7.21 -9.50 17.45
N VAL A 193 -8.41 -10.07 17.48
CA VAL A 193 -8.99 -10.84 16.36
C VAL A 193 -9.25 -9.92 15.16
N PHE A 194 -9.76 -8.72 15.39
CA PHE A 194 -10.00 -7.72 14.36
C PHE A 194 -8.69 -7.32 13.65
N TYR A 195 -7.61 -7.10 14.41
CA TYR A 195 -6.29 -6.82 13.86
C TYR A 195 -5.71 -8.02 13.09
N LEU A 196 -5.93 -9.24 13.58
CA LEU A 196 -5.57 -10.47 12.86
C LEU A 196 -6.31 -10.55 11.51
N ALA A 197 -7.60 -10.23 11.47
CA ALA A 197 -8.40 -10.22 10.23
C ALA A 197 -7.87 -9.19 9.21
N ILE A 198 -7.46 -7.99 9.67
CA ILE A 198 -6.82 -6.97 8.83
C ILE A 198 -5.56 -7.52 8.17
N ASN A 199 -4.65 -8.09 8.97
CA ASN A 199 -3.36 -8.58 8.46
C ASN A 199 -3.51 -9.84 7.60
N ALA A 200 -4.43 -10.74 7.94
CA ALA A 200 -4.74 -11.92 7.13
C ALA A 200 -5.34 -11.52 5.77
N GLY A 201 -6.30 -10.60 5.75
CA GLY A 201 -6.87 -10.06 4.51
C GLY A 201 -5.81 -9.37 3.64
N SER A 202 -4.96 -8.57 4.24
CA SER A 202 -3.84 -7.91 3.57
C SER A 202 -2.83 -8.92 3.01
N LEU A 203 -2.41 -9.91 3.81
CA LEU A 203 -1.44 -10.94 3.42
C LEU A 203 -1.93 -11.72 2.21
N ILE A 204 -3.16 -12.26 2.30
CA ILE A 204 -3.72 -13.10 1.24
C ILE A 204 -3.92 -12.29 -0.03
N SER A 205 -4.43 -11.07 0.07
CA SER A 205 -4.71 -10.23 -1.10
C SER A 205 -3.45 -9.76 -1.81
N THR A 206 -2.44 -9.31 -1.08
CA THR A 206 -1.18 -8.82 -1.67
C THR A 206 -0.35 -9.95 -2.30
N PHE A 207 -0.59 -11.20 -1.90
CA PHE A 207 -0.03 -12.37 -2.57
C PHE A 207 -0.86 -12.79 -3.79
N LEU A 208 -2.19 -12.94 -3.62
CA LEU A 208 -3.08 -13.53 -4.63
C LEU A 208 -3.37 -12.57 -5.78
N THR A 209 -3.61 -11.28 -5.52
CA THR A 209 -4.02 -10.34 -6.56
C THR A 209 -2.96 -10.15 -7.67
N PRO A 210 -1.65 -10.04 -7.36
CA PRO A 210 -0.61 -10.06 -8.40
C PRO A 210 -0.56 -11.36 -9.21
N VAL A 211 -0.85 -12.52 -8.60
CA VAL A 211 -0.95 -13.80 -9.33
C VAL A 211 -2.13 -13.76 -10.30
N LEU A 212 -3.28 -13.24 -9.89
CA LEU A 212 -4.44 -13.06 -10.77
C LEU A 212 -4.14 -12.11 -11.93
N ARG A 213 -3.33 -11.07 -11.71
CA ARG A 213 -2.88 -10.14 -12.74
C ARG A 213 -1.95 -10.81 -13.75
N GLY A 214 -0.85 -11.39 -13.28
CA GLY A 214 0.24 -11.86 -14.16
C GLY A 214 0.20 -13.34 -14.49
N GLY A 215 -0.47 -14.17 -13.69
CA GLY A 215 -0.62 -15.61 -13.94
C GLY A 215 -1.81 -15.97 -14.84
N VAL A 216 -2.80 -15.05 -14.96
CA VAL A 216 -3.96 -15.23 -15.84
C VAL A 216 -3.85 -14.23 -16.98
N GLN A 217 -3.88 -14.72 -18.22
CA GLN A 217 -3.90 -13.86 -19.39
C GLN A 217 -5.34 -13.58 -19.83
N CYS A 218 -5.71 -12.31 -19.95
CA CYS A 218 -6.99 -11.85 -20.44
C CYS A 218 -6.76 -10.88 -21.60
N PHE A 219 -7.53 -10.99 -22.65
CA PHE A 219 -7.49 -10.04 -23.76
C PHE A 219 -6.11 -9.87 -24.42
N GLY A 220 -5.25 -10.90 -24.33
CA GLY A 220 -3.90 -10.89 -24.92
C GLY A 220 -2.81 -10.26 -24.06
N GLY A 221 -3.03 -10.03 -22.78
CA GLY A 221 -2.07 -9.47 -21.85
C GLY A 221 -2.39 -9.75 -20.38
N ASP A 222 -1.75 -9.04 -19.48
CA ASP A 222 -1.96 -9.11 -18.02
C ASP A 222 -3.43 -8.82 -17.66
N CYS A 223 -4.03 -9.65 -16.79
CA CYS A 223 -5.44 -9.57 -16.46
C CYS A 223 -5.74 -8.58 -15.32
N TYR A 224 -5.62 -7.29 -15.57
CA TYR A 224 -5.96 -6.24 -14.59
C TYR A 224 -7.46 -6.22 -14.25
N ALA A 225 -8.34 -6.56 -15.23
CA ALA A 225 -9.78 -6.63 -15.01
C ALA A 225 -10.13 -7.65 -13.92
N LEU A 226 -9.50 -8.83 -13.93
CA LEU A 226 -9.69 -9.86 -12.90
C LEU A 226 -9.06 -9.43 -11.57
N ALA A 227 -7.87 -8.85 -11.61
CA ALA A 227 -7.17 -8.39 -10.41
C ALA A 227 -7.95 -7.30 -9.65
N PHE A 228 -8.73 -6.46 -10.34
CA PHE A 228 -9.66 -5.51 -9.69
C PHE A 228 -11.06 -6.09 -9.47
N GLY A 229 -11.48 -7.06 -10.27
CA GLY A 229 -12.80 -7.69 -10.20
C GLY A 229 -12.98 -8.56 -8.96
N VAL A 230 -11.97 -9.32 -8.57
CA VAL A 230 -12.01 -10.15 -7.33
C VAL A 230 -12.15 -9.28 -6.08
N PRO A 231 -11.36 -8.23 -5.86
CA PRO A 231 -11.61 -7.24 -4.81
C PRO A 231 -13.02 -6.62 -4.84
N ALA A 232 -13.53 -6.30 -6.03
CA ALA A 232 -14.89 -5.77 -6.19
C ALA A 232 -15.96 -6.77 -5.69
N ALA A 233 -15.85 -8.03 -6.09
CA ALA A 233 -16.76 -9.09 -5.68
C ALA A 233 -16.73 -9.31 -4.16
N LEU A 234 -15.52 -9.33 -3.55
CA LEU A 234 -15.37 -9.47 -2.11
C LEU A 234 -15.93 -8.29 -1.34
N MET A 235 -15.86 -7.08 -1.89
CA MET A 235 -16.49 -5.92 -1.25
C MET A 235 -18.02 -6.00 -1.28
N ILE A 236 -18.61 -6.58 -2.32
CA ILE A 236 -20.05 -6.88 -2.37
C ILE A 236 -20.39 -7.91 -1.29
N VAL A 237 -19.60 -8.97 -1.15
CA VAL A 237 -19.78 -9.98 -0.08
C VAL A 237 -19.68 -9.32 1.30
N ALA A 238 -18.69 -8.46 1.53
CA ALA A 238 -18.54 -7.73 2.79
C ALA A 238 -19.80 -6.92 3.14
N LEU A 239 -20.33 -6.17 2.17
CA LEU A 239 -21.55 -5.38 2.35
C LEU A 239 -22.77 -6.26 2.67
N VAL A 240 -22.95 -7.38 1.95
CA VAL A 240 -24.04 -8.33 2.19
C VAL A 240 -23.92 -8.94 3.58
N VAL A 241 -22.74 -9.42 3.98
CA VAL A 241 -22.47 -9.96 5.32
C VAL A 241 -22.78 -8.93 6.39
N PHE A 242 -22.36 -7.69 6.22
CA PHE A 242 -22.63 -6.63 7.19
C PHE A 242 -24.13 -6.33 7.32
N ILE A 243 -24.87 -6.29 6.22
CA ILE A 243 -26.32 -6.04 6.23
C ILE A 243 -27.08 -7.22 6.86
N THR A 244 -26.68 -8.47 6.64
CA THR A 244 -27.35 -9.64 7.23
C THR A 244 -27.26 -9.65 8.76
N GLY A 245 -26.18 -9.09 9.34
CA GLY A 245 -26.03 -8.87 10.77
C GLY A 245 -26.93 -7.80 11.39
N ASN A 246 -27.73 -7.07 10.60
CA ASN A 246 -28.50 -5.89 11.02
C ASN A 246 -29.33 -6.06 12.30
N ARG A 247 -29.95 -7.23 12.49
CA ARG A 247 -30.79 -7.53 13.66
C ARG A 247 -30.01 -7.82 14.95
N LEU A 248 -28.71 -8.15 14.79
CA LEU A 248 -27.85 -8.54 15.91
C LEU A 248 -27.04 -7.35 16.45
N TYR A 249 -26.98 -6.23 15.72
CA TYR A 249 -26.16 -5.10 16.11
C TYR A 249 -26.82 -4.21 17.15
N LYS A 250 -26.04 -3.86 18.17
CA LYS A 250 -26.33 -2.74 19.06
C LYS A 250 -26.00 -1.43 18.31
N LYS A 251 -27.01 -0.60 18.08
CA LYS A 251 -26.89 0.64 17.31
C LYS A 251 -27.00 1.83 18.24
N THR A 252 -25.92 2.61 18.31
CA THR A 252 -25.89 3.88 19.06
C THR A 252 -26.34 5.03 18.16
N PRO A 253 -27.26 5.89 18.60
CA PRO A 253 -27.63 7.09 17.85
C PRO A 253 -26.44 8.08 17.79
N PRO A 254 -26.39 8.99 16.79
CA PRO A 254 -25.38 10.02 16.74
C PRO A 254 -25.45 10.90 17.99
N GLN A 255 -24.30 11.17 18.61
CA GLN A 255 -24.21 11.92 19.88
C GLN A 255 -23.93 13.42 19.68
N GLY A 256 -23.89 13.89 18.43
CA GLY A 256 -23.50 15.27 18.09
C GLY A 256 -22.04 15.37 17.65
N ASN A 257 -21.67 16.55 17.18
CA ASN A 257 -20.38 16.74 16.52
C ASN A 257 -19.30 17.19 17.52
N ILE A 258 -18.69 16.23 18.21
CA ILE A 258 -17.59 16.47 19.16
C ILE A 258 -16.42 17.20 18.49
N LEU A 259 -16.07 16.83 17.26
CA LEU A 259 -14.97 17.47 16.52
C LEU A 259 -15.27 18.96 16.27
N LEU A 260 -16.51 19.29 15.93
CA LEU A 260 -16.93 20.69 15.75
C LEU A 260 -16.89 21.47 17.06
N GLU A 261 -17.27 20.84 18.18
CA GLU A 261 -17.17 21.47 19.51
C GLU A 261 -15.73 21.73 19.90
N VAL A 262 -14.83 20.77 19.67
CA VAL A 262 -13.39 20.93 19.90
C VAL A 262 -12.83 22.06 19.02
N CYS A 263 -13.15 22.08 17.73
CA CYS A 263 -12.71 23.16 16.83
C CYS A 263 -13.25 24.53 17.27
N LYS A 264 -14.52 24.62 17.64
CA LYS A 264 -15.12 25.85 18.15
C LYS A 264 -14.46 26.30 19.45
N CYS A 265 -14.14 25.37 20.35
CA CYS A 265 -13.44 25.67 21.60
C CYS A 265 -12.03 26.23 21.33
N ILE A 266 -11.27 25.63 20.44
CA ILE A 266 -9.94 26.09 20.04
C ILE A 266 -10.00 27.49 19.40
N VAL A 267 -10.90 27.68 18.43
CA VAL A 267 -11.06 28.98 17.74
C VAL A 267 -11.49 30.06 18.73
N PHE A 268 -12.40 29.75 19.64
CA PHE A 268 -12.85 30.70 20.68
C PHE A 268 -11.69 31.05 21.63
N ALA A 269 -10.92 30.08 22.09
CA ALA A 269 -9.75 30.31 22.95
C ALA A 269 -8.73 31.24 22.28
N LEU A 270 -8.38 30.95 21.02
CA LEU A 270 -7.45 31.79 20.24
C LEU A 270 -7.98 33.21 20.04
N ARG A 271 -9.26 33.34 19.62
CA ARG A 271 -9.89 34.66 19.40
C ARG A 271 -9.95 35.45 20.69
N ASN A 272 -10.33 34.83 21.81
CA ASN A 272 -10.43 35.46 23.09
C ASN A 272 -9.05 35.91 23.63
N ARG A 273 -8.03 35.09 23.46
CA ARG A 273 -6.62 35.42 23.77
C ARG A 273 -6.13 36.65 23.00
N ILE A 274 -6.43 36.71 21.68
CA ILE A 274 -6.00 37.84 20.82
C ILE A 274 -6.75 39.11 21.21
N ARG A 275 -8.08 39.01 21.50
CA ARG A 275 -8.92 40.16 21.80
C ARG A 275 -8.63 40.77 23.17
N ASN A 276 -8.29 39.95 24.16
CA ASN A 276 -8.11 40.35 25.55
C ASN A 276 -6.62 40.40 25.94
N HIS A 277 -5.73 40.76 25.01
CA HIS A 277 -4.30 40.88 25.26
C HIS A 277 -3.98 42.23 25.93
N SER A 278 -4.64 42.55 27.07
CA SER A 278 -4.38 43.73 27.89
C SER A 278 -3.48 43.39 29.07
N PRO A 279 -2.53 44.27 29.47
CA PRO A 279 -1.64 44.03 30.61
C PRO A 279 -2.35 43.86 31.96
N GLU A 280 -3.59 44.31 32.07
CA GLU A 280 -4.38 44.26 33.30
C GLU A 280 -5.05 42.91 33.57
N ILE A 281 -5.10 42.00 32.58
CA ILE A 281 -5.74 40.69 32.72
C ILE A 281 -4.67 39.67 33.15
N SER A 282 -4.93 38.98 34.29
CA SER A 282 -4.02 37.97 34.79
C SER A 282 -3.70 36.92 33.72
N LYS A 283 -2.40 36.63 33.48
CA LYS A 283 -1.96 35.62 32.55
C LYS A 283 -2.51 34.24 32.95
N ARG A 284 -3.30 33.61 32.07
CA ARG A 284 -3.79 32.25 32.25
C ARG A 284 -2.61 31.27 31.96
N GLU A 285 -2.54 30.19 32.69
CA GLU A 285 -1.42 29.23 32.59
C GLU A 285 -1.31 28.59 31.19
N HIS A 286 -2.45 28.29 30.58
CA HIS A 286 -2.50 27.68 29.26
C HIS A 286 -3.36 28.51 28.30
N TRP A 287 -2.99 28.54 27.02
CA TRP A 287 -3.73 29.32 26.00
C TRP A 287 -5.17 28.86 25.80
N LEU A 288 -5.51 27.58 26.07
CA LEU A 288 -6.86 27.04 26.01
C LEU A 288 -7.75 27.51 27.19
N ASP A 289 -7.17 28.01 28.30
CA ASP A 289 -7.94 28.51 29.44
C ASP A 289 -8.76 29.74 29.09
N TRP A 290 -8.45 30.41 27.98
CA TRP A 290 -9.25 31.49 27.44
C TRP A 290 -10.63 31.04 26.91
N ALA A 291 -10.87 29.69 26.84
CA ALA A 291 -12.19 29.14 26.52
C ALA A 291 -13.09 28.95 27.75
N SER A 292 -12.62 29.12 28.99
CA SER A 292 -13.36 28.85 30.22
C SER A 292 -14.61 29.73 30.41
N GLU A 293 -14.69 30.85 29.69
CA GLU A 293 -15.85 31.72 29.71
C GLU A 293 -17.09 31.13 29.00
N LYS A 294 -16.87 30.17 28.10
CA LYS A 294 -17.95 29.61 27.26
C LYS A 294 -18.05 28.08 27.33
N TYR A 295 -16.98 27.40 27.62
CA TYR A 295 -16.87 25.92 27.59
C TYR A 295 -16.55 25.35 28.96
N SER A 296 -17.00 24.14 29.22
CA SER A 296 -16.74 23.45 30.48
C SER A 296 -15.25 23.16 30.69
N ASN A 297 -14.81 23.21 31.94
CA ASN A 297 -13.41 22.89 32.31
C ASN A 297 -13.05 21.46 31.92
N GLN A 298 -14.02 20.54 31.91
CA GLN A 298 -13.80 19.15 31.47
C GLN A 298 -13.42 19.11 29.98
N LEU A 299 -14.20 19.76 29.10
CA LEU A 299 -13.89 19.82 27.66
C LEU A 299 -12.54 20.49 27.41
N ILE A 300 -12.22 21.57 28.12
CA ILE A 300 -10.93 22.26 28.00
C ILE A 300 -9.79 21.34 28.36
N THR A 301 -9.94 20.55 29.42
CA THR A 301 -8.91 19.58 29.85
C THR A 301 -8.72 18.47 28.82
N GLU A 302 -9.81 17.94 28.28
CA GLU A 302 -9.76 16.93 27.21
C GLU A 302 -9.11 17.48 25.93
N VAL A 303 -9.42 18.72 25.54
CA VAL A 303 -8.79 19.40 24.38
C VAL A 303 -7.30 19.67 24.64
N LYS A 304 -6.90 20.01 25.87
CA LYS A 304 -5.48 20.15 26.24
C LYS A 304 -4.72 18.84 26.06
N MET A 305 -5.26 17.74 26.57
CA MET A 305 -4.66 16.42 26.41
C MET A 305 -4.57 16.03 24.92
N ALA A 306 -5.62 16.23 24.17
CA ALA A 306 -5.64 15.92 22.72
C ALA A 306 -4.59 16.74 21.94
N THR A 307 -4.48 18.04 22.23
CA THR A 307 -3.50 18.92 21.57
C THR A 307 -2.05 18.55 21.89
N GLN A 308 -1.76 18.13 23.11
CA GLN A 308 -0.43 17.65 23.49
C GLN A 308 -0.04 16.38 22.73
N VAL A 309 -0.99 15.43 22.57
CA VAL A 309 -0.76 14.20 21.79
C VAL A 309 -0.61 14.53 20.30
N LEU A 310 -1.41 15.43 19.74
CA LEU A 310 -1.30 15.85 18.34
C LEU A 310 0.06 16.46 18.01
N PHE A 311 0.66 17.18 18.95
CA PHE A 311 2.01 17.73 18.77
C PHE A 311 3.06 16.64 18.57
N LEU A 312 2.96 15.52 19.31
CA LEU A 312 3.84 14.36 19.14
C LEU A 312 3.66 13.67 17.79
N PHE A 313 2.52 13.87 17.13
CA PHE A 313 2.21 13.25 15.84
C PHE A 313 2.65 14.07 14.62
N ILE A 314 3.21 15.28 14.79
CA ILE A 314 3.68 16.12 13.69
C ILE A 314 4.68 15.39 12.77
N PRO A 315 5.65 14.57 13.25
CA PRO A 315 6.56 13.83 12.38
C PRO A 315 5.93 12.64 11.65
N LEU A 316 4.78 12.13 12.12
CA LEU A 316 4.19 10.89 11.57
C LEU A 316 3.77 10.96 10.11
N PRO A 317 3.21 12.06 9.57
CA PRO A 317 2.91 12.15 8.14
C PRO A 317 4.12 11.89 7.25
N MET A 318 5.32 12.36 7.65
CA MET A 318 6.57 12.08 6.93
C MET A 318 6.91 10.59 6.95
N PHE A 319 6.75 9.93 8.10
CA PHE A 319 6.92 8.48 8.19
C PHE A 319 5.96 7.73 7.25
N TRP A 320 4.68 8.10 7.24
CA TRP A 320 3.69 7.45 6.39
C TRP A 320 3.92 7.69 4.90
N ALA A 321 4.40 8.88 4.52
CA ALA A 321 4.80 9.16 3.14
C ALA A 321 5.96 8.27 2.69
N LEU A 322 6.92 8.03 3.57
CA LEU A 322 8.02 7.09 3.33
C LEU A 322 7.53 5.63 3.32
N PHE A 323 6.67 5.26 4.26
CA PHE A 323 6.09 3.92 4.34
C PHE A 323 5.36 3.52 3.05
N ASP A 324 4.59 4.40 2.47
CA ASP A 324 3.82 4.14 1.25
C ASP A 324 4.70 3.97 -0.01
N GLN A 325 6.01 4.29 0.04
CA GLN A 325 6.94 4.02 -1.07
C GLN A 325 7.04 2.54 -1.43
N GLN A 326 6.74 1.63 -0.50
CA GLN A 326 6.74 0.19 -0.77
C GLN A 326 5.76 -0.24 -1.89
N GLY A 327 4.62 0.45 -2.02
CA GLY A 327 3.61 0.17 -3.05
C GLY A 327 3.85 0.93 -4.36
N SER A 328 4.82 1.85 -4.40
CA SER A 328 5.15 2.67 -5.57
C SER A 328 6.60 2.47 -6.01
N ARG A 329 7.54 3.24 -5.47
CA ARG A 329 8.94 3.21 -5.90
C ARG A 329 9.61 1.85 -5.72
N TRP A 330 9.37 1.16 -4.60
CA TRP A 330 9.96 -0.16 -4.38
C TRP A 330 9.36 -1.24 -5.28
N THR A 331 8.09 -1.14 -5.63
CA THR A 331 7.47 -2.01 -6.64
C THR A 331 8.10 -1.77 -8.02
N LEU A 332 8.34 -0.50 -8.40
CA LEU A 332 9.03 -0.15 -9.64
C LEU A 332 10.50 -0.60 -9.63
N GLN A 333 11.21 -0.45 -8.51
CA GLN A 333 12.56 -0.97 -8.33
C GLN A 333 12.58 -2.50 -8.51
N ALA A 334 11.59 -3.20 -7.95
CA ALA A 334 11.47 -4.65 -8.09
C ALA A 334 11.27 -5.12 -9.55
N THR A 335 10.64 -4.31 -10.41
CA THR A 335 10.53 -4.64 -11.84
C THR A 335 11.87 -4.68 -12.57
N LYS A 336 12.87 -3.99 -12.05
CA LYS A 336 14.24 -3.93 -12.60
C LYS A 336 15.14 -5.04 -12.07
N MET A 337 14.66 -5.86 -11.13
CA MET A 337 15.42 -6.94 -10.49
C MET A 337 15.06 -8.30 -11.07
N ASN A 338 16.02 -9.25 -11.07
CA ASN A 338 15.70 -10.63 -11.41
C ASN A 338 14.81 -11.28 -10.33
N ALA A 339 13.62 -11.72 -10.69
CA ALA A 339 12.61 -12.28 -9.80
C ALA A 339 12.55 -13.81 -9.81
N ASP A 340 13.45 -14.50 -10.54
CA ASP A 340 13.54 -15.94 -10.57
C ASP A 340 14.35 -16.49 -9.39
N PHE A 341 13.72 -17.36 -8.61
CA PHE A 341 14.31 -18.08 -7.48
C PHE A 341 14.40 -19.58 -7.80
N LYS A 342 15.07 -19.95 -8.92
CA LYS A 342 15.28 -21.35 -9.32
C LYS A 342 13.97 -22.16 -9.43
N GLY A 343 13.02 -21.62 -10.20
CA GLY A 343 11.74 -22.28 -10.48
C GLY A 343 10.51 -21.62 -9.86
N PHE A 344 10.69 -20.61 -9.01
CA PHE A 344 9.61 -19.77 -8.53
C PHE A 344 9.84 -18.32 -8.94
N VAL A 345 8.98 -17.78 -9.79
CA VAL A 345 9.04 -16.39 -10.24
C VAL A 345 8.14 -15.51 -9.38
N LEU A 346 8.75 -14.64 -8.58
CA LEU A 346 8.01 -13.69 -7.74
C LEU A 346 7.62 -12.47 -8.58
N GLN A 347 6.33 -12.14 -8.67
CA GLN A 347 5.89 -10.92 -9.33
C GLN A 347 6.36 -9.68 -8.56
N PRO A 348 6.74 -8.57 -9.22
CA PRO A 348 7.25 -7.37 -8.54
C PRO A 348 6.29 -6.79 -7.50
N ASP A 349 5.00 -6.81 -7.78
CA ASP A 349 3.92 -6.35 -6.90
C ASP A 349 3.63 -7.32 -5.75
N GLN A 350 3.95 -8.62 -5.89
CA GLN A 350 3.88 -9.58 -4.77
C GLN A 350 4.84 -9.23 -3.63
N MET A 351 5.89 -8.45 -3.87
CA MET A 351 6.80 -8.06 -2.79
C MET A 351 6.10 -7.38 -1.61
N GLN A 352 4.91 -6.82 -1.83
CA GLN A 352 4.13 -6.18 -0.78
C GLN A 352 3.58 -7.17 0.26
N PHE A 353 3.42 -8.49 -0.06
CA PHE A 353 2.94 -9.49 0.91
C PHE A 353 3.90 -9.71 2.09
N LEU A 354 5.18 -9.40 1.90
CA LEU A 354 6.17 -9.56 2.97
C LEU A 354 5.89 -8.67 4.19
N ASN A 355 5.28 -7.51 4.00
CA ASN A 355 4.97 -6.63 5.10
C ASN A 355 3.95 -7.27 6.09
N PRO A 356 2.73 -7.65 5.69
CA PRO A 356 1.79 -8.30 6.61
C PRO A 356 2.29 -9.68 7.09
N LEU A 357 3.06 -10.41 6.30
CA LEU A 357 3.68 -11.66 6.72
C LEU A 357 4.64 -11.44 7.90
N LEU A 358 5.56 -10.47 7.75
CA LEU A 358 6.54 -10.17 8.80
C LEU A 358 5.86 -9.59 10.06
N ILE A 359 4.78 -8.82 9.92
CA ILE A 359 3.99 -8.36 11.07
C ILE A 359 3.47 -9.57 11.85
N LEU A 360 2.83 -10.53 11.19
CA LEU A 360 2.28 -11.72 11.85
C LEU A 360 3.36 -12.58 12.53
N VAL A 361 4.55 -12.66 11.93
CA VAL A 361 5.68 -13.41 12.51
C VAL A 361 6.34 -12.64 13.65
N PHE A 362 6.55 -11.34 13.49
CA PHE A 362 7.31 -10.55 14.47
C PHE A 362 6.52 -10.20 15.72
N ILE A 363 5.19 -10.08 15.65
CA ILE A 363 4.39 -9.84 16.86
C ILE A 363 4.74 -10.86 17.96
N PRO A 364 4.59 -12.19 17.75
CA PRO A 364 4.94 -13.16 18.80
C PRO A 364 6.44 -13.17 19.11
N VAL A 365 7.33 -12.95 18.15
CA VAL A 365 8.78 -12.89 18.38
C VAL A 365 9.15 -11.72 19.32
N PHE A 366 8.51 -10.58 19.15
CA PHE A 366 8.74 -9.41 20.01
C PHE A 366 8.10 -9.60 21.38
N ASP A 367 6.87 -10.07 21.44
CA ASP A 367 6.15 -10.23 22.71
C ASP A 367 6.75 -11.31 23.61
N PHE A 368 7.10 -12.47 23.04
CA PHE A 368 7.63 -13.59 23.82
C PHE A 368 9.18 -13.62 23.89
N GLY A 369 9.88 -12.96 22.98
CA GLY A 369 11.34 -12.98 22.91
C GLY A 369 11.97 -11.64 23.25
N LEU A 370 11.81 -10.63 22.38
CA LEU A 370 12.59 -9.40 22.47
C LEU A 370 12.23 -8.55 23.70
N TYR A 371 10.94 -8.35 23.99
CA TYR A 371 10.54 -7.53 25.14
C TYR A 371 10.95 -8.14 26.48
N PRO A 372 10.79 -9.46 26.74
CA PRO A 372 11.33 -10.08 27.93
C PRO A 372 12.85 -9.93 28.04
N LEU A 373 13.58 -10.09 26.91
CA LEU A 373 15.05 -9.93 26.88
C LEU A 373 15.49 -8.50 27.24
N VAL A 374 14.83 -7.49 26.66
CA VAL A 374 15.10 -6.07 26.95
C VAL A 374 14.80 -5.75 28.43
N ASN A 375 13.72 -6.32 28.97
CA ASN A 375 13.36 -6.16 30.38
C ASN A 375 14.41 -6.84 31.30
N LEU A 376 14.96 -8.00 30.91
CA LEU A 376 16.03 -8.69 31.62
C LEU A 376 17.29 -7.81 31.68
N CYS A 377 17.59 -7.07 30.61
CA CYS A 377 18.68 -6.09 30.57
C CYS A 377 18.39 -4.80 31.39
N ARG A 378 17.26 -4.73 32.10
CA ARG A 378 16.83 -3.55 32.90
C ARG A 378 16.68 -2.26 32.05
N ILE A 379 16.47 -2.37 30.78
CA ILE A 379 16.25 -1.23 29.89
C ILE A 379 14.75 -0.88 29.92
N ASN A 380 14.43 0.30 30.42
CA ASN A 380 13.06 0.80 30.40
C ASN A 380 12.69 1.25 28.97
N PHE A 381 12.02 0.34 28.22
CA PHE A 381 11.69 0.54 26.81
C PHE A 381 10.28 1.14 26.67
N THR A 382 10.19 2.45 26.89
CA THR A 382 8.93 3.21 26.82
C THR A 382 8.35 3.25 25.38
N PRO A 383 7.04 3.48 25.21
CA PRO A 383 6.42 3.60 23.87
C PRO A 383 7.14 4.60 22.96
N ILE A 384 7.57 5.75 23.47
CA ILE A 384 8.31 6.75 22.69
C ILE A 384 9.66 6.21 22.19
N LYS A 385 10.38 5.46 23.05
CA LYS A 385 11.64 4.81 22.62
C LYS A 385 11.40 3.74 21.57
N LYS A 386 10.29 2.99 21.66
CA LYS A 386 9.88 2.04 20.62
C LYS A 386 9.66 2.73 19.28
N MET A 387 8.88 3.81 19.27
CA MET A 387 8.64 4.61 18.06
C MET A 387 9.95 5.15 17.46
N ALA A 388 10.84 5.74 18.30
CA ALA A 388 12.13 6.25 17.84
C ALA A 388 13.00 5.14 17.22
N THR A 389 13.05 3.96 17.84
CA THR A 389 13.76 2.80 17.29
C THR A 389 13.19 2.39 15.93
N GLY A 390 11.87 2.34 15.80
CA GLY A 390 11.21 2.06 14.51
C GLY A 390 11.57 3.06 13.42
N MET A 391 11.65 4.35 13.74
CA MET A 391 12.05 5.40 12.79
C MET A 391 13.52 5.25 12.35
N ILE A 392 14.43 4.91 13.26
CA ILE A 392 15.85 4.64 12.93
C ILE A 392 15.93 3.43 11.97
N LEU A 393 15.23 2.36 12.30
CA LEU A 393 15.21 1.18 11.45
C LEU A 393 14.63 1.51 10.05
N ALA A 394 13.56 2.30 9.97
CA ALA A 394 13.04 2.76 8.68
C ALA A 394 14.08 3.54 7.86
N SER A 395 14.88 4.40 8.50
CA SER A 395 15.97 5.12 7.82
C SER A 395 17.02 4.16 7.27
N LEU A 396 17.39 3.11 8.01
CA LEU A 396 18.31 2.07 7.53
C LEU A 396 17.72 1.28 6.35
N ALA A 397 16.40 1.05 6.32
CA ALA A 397 15.74 0.43 5.18
C ALA A 397 15.86 1.27 3.90
N PHE A 398 15.71 2.60 4.00
CA PHE A 398 15.91 3.48 2.85
C PHE A 398 17.37 3.55 2.40
N ALA A 399 18.32 3.51 3.33
CA ALA A 399 19.74 3.39 2.98
C ALA A 399 20.03 2.08 2.20
N ALA A 400 19.47 0.96 2.65
CA ALA A 400 19.57 -0.31 1.92
C ALA A 400 18.90 -0.23 0.54
N ALA A 401 17.73 0.42 0.43
CA ALA A 401 17.04 0.63 -0.85
C ALA A 401 17.91 1.45 -1.82
N ALA A 402 18.58 2.49 -1.34
CA ALA A 402 19.49 3.32 -2.14
C ALA A 402 20.69 2.49 -2.65
N ILE A 403 21.31 1.66 -1.79
CA ILE A 403 22.41 0.79 -2.21
C ILE A 403 21.97 -0.18 -3.31
N VAL A 404 20.75 -0.74 -3.20
CA VAL A 404 20.21 -1.63 -4.24
C VAL A 404 19.97 -0.86 -5.53
N GLU A 405 19.46 0.39 -5.49
CA GLU A 405 19.27 1.19 -6.72
C GLU A 405 20.60 1.49 -7.40
N LEU A 406 21.65 1.84 -6.64
CA LEU A 406 22.99 2.02 -7.20
C LEU A 406 23.49 0.75 -7.91
N LYS A 407 23.26 -0.42 -7.31
CA LYS A 407 23.61 -1.70 -7.94
C LYS A 407 22.78 -2.03 -9.17
N ILE A 408 21.53 -1.63 -9.21
CA ILE A 408 20.68 -1.75 -10.41
C ILE A 408 21.21 -0.81 -11.51
N GLU A 409 21.58 0.42 -11.14
CA GLU A 409 22.12 1.40 -12.09
C GLU A 409 23.49 0.99 -12.66
N GLU A 410 24.38 0.41 -11.85
CA GLU A 410 25.66 -0.15 -12.32
C GLU A 410 25.48 -1.24 -13.37
N ASN A 411 24.43 -2.07 -13.23
CA ASN A 411 24.11 -3.14 -14.17
C ASN A 411 23.08 -2.73 -15.24
N ALA A 412 22.61 -1.48 -15.21
CA ALA A 412 21.70 -0.98 -16.21
C ALA A 412 22.44 -0.69 -17.52
N MET A 413 21.77 -0.95 -18.63
CA MET A 413 22.30 -0.62 -19.93
C MET A 413 22.50 0.90 -20.06
N PRO A 414 23.65 1.34 -20.55
CA PRO A 414 23.87 2.76 -20.82
C PRO A 414 22.83 3.27 -21.84
N ILE A 415 22.39 4.50 -21.67
CA ILE A 415 21.48 5.16 -22.61
C ILE A 415 22.28 5.47 -23.87
N PRO A 416 21.81 5.05 -25.09
CA PRO A 416 22.51 5.40 -26.31
C PRO A 416 22.56 6.92 -26.48
N VAL A 417 23.75 7.43 -26.76
CA VAL A 417 23.97 8.84 -27.07
C VAL A 417 23.87 9.07 -28.59
N PRO A 418 23.80 10.33 -29.07
CA PRO A 418 23.80 10.60 -30.51
C PRO A 418 24.91 9.85 -31.25
N LYS A 419 24.61 9.32 -32.41
CA LYS A 419 25.47 8.42 -33.22
C LYS A 419 25.78 7.07 -32.59
N GLU A 420 25.06 6.67 -31.58
CA GLU A 420 25.17 5.34 -30.98
C GLU A 420 23.83 4.60 -31.04
N SER A 421 23.94 3.29 -31.14
CA SER A 421 22.83 2.35 -31.02
C SER A 421 23.30 1.10 -30.31
N TYR A 422 22.40 0.37 -29.69
CA TYR A 422 22.68 -0.91 -29.04
C TYR A 422 21.94 -2.04 -29.75
N ILE A 423 22.59 -3.19 -29.93
CA ILE A 423 22.02 -4.38 -30.54
C ILE A 423 22.28 -5.61 -29.69
N ARG A 424 21.28 -6.47 -29.55
CA ARG A 424 21.40 -7.83 -29.04
C ARG A 424 20.78 -8.83 -30.00
N VAL A 425 21.16 -10.09 -29.89
CA VAL A 425 20.68 -11.15 -30.76
C VAL A 425 19.93 -12.20 -29.97
N LEU A 426 18.82 -12.68 -30.54
CA LEU A 426 17.96 -13.74 -30.04
C LEU A 426 17.88 -14.82 -31.11
N ASN A 427 18.39 -16.03 -30.84
CA ASN A 427 18.27 -17.16 -31.76
C ASN A 427 17.04 -18.02 -31.39
N LEU A 428 15.97 -17.92 -32.17
CA LEU A 428 14.77 -18.74 -32.06
C LEU A 428 14.78 -19.93 -33.08
N ALA A 429 15.91 -20.20 -33.71
CA ALA A 429 16.09 -21.41 -34.55
C ALA A 429 16.47 -22.62 -33.68
N ASP A 430 16.36 -23.82 -34.22
CA ASP A 430 16.56 -25.09 -33.51
C ASP A 430 18.04 -25.48 -33.38
N SER A 431 18.98 -24.64 -33.82
CA SER A 431 20.42 -24.97 -33.93
C SER A 431 21.28 -23.72 -33.79
N ASP A 432 22.59 -23.95 -33.58
CA ASP A 432 23.59 -22.87 -33.47
C ASP A 432 23.68 -22.09 -34.78
N VAL A 433 23.78 -20.75 -34.66
CA VAL A 433 23.85 -19.82 -35.79
C VAL A 433 25.06 -18.91 -35.62
N GLU A 434 25.91 -18.85 -36.65
CA GLU A 434 26.97 -17.87 -36.77
C GLU A 434 26.42 -16.58 -37.38
N LEU A 435 26.69 -15.44 -36.73
CA LEU A 435 26.18 -14.14 -37.16
C LEU A 435 27.34 -13.17 -37.34
N THR A 436 27.33 -12.49 -38.46
CA THR A 436 28.28 -11.40 -38.76
C THR A 436 27.53 -10.16 -39.21
N ILE A 437 27.88 -9.01 -38.68
CA ILE A 437 27.36 -7.71 -39.11
C ILE A 437 28.48 -7.00 -39.87
N GLU A 438 28.23 -6.62 -41.11
CA GLU A 438 29.25 -5.99 -41.95
C GLU A 438 29.68 -4.63 -41.35
N GLY A 439 31.00 -4.45 -41.22
CA GLY A 439 31.58 -3.26 -40.61
C GLY A 439 31.70 -3.29 -39.07
N TYR A 440 31.23 -4.38 -38.41
CA TYR A 440 31.30 -4.50 -36.96
C TYR A 440 31.81 -5.88 -36.54
N ASP A 441 32.82 -5.91 -35.69
CA ASP A 441 33.38 -7.16 -35.14
C ASP A 441 32.64 -7.54 -33.83
N LEU A 442 31.41 -7.99 -34.00
CA LEU A 442 30.48 -8.37 -32.91
C LEU A 442 30.06 -9.85 -33.09
N PHE A 443 29.72 -10.51 -32.00
CA PHE A 443 29.16 -11.88 -32.00
C PHE A 443 30.15 -12.94 -32.59
N ARG A 444 31.40 -12.98 -32.09
CA ARG A 444 32.44 -13.90 -32.52
C ARG A 444 32.16 -15.38 -32.24
N GLN A 445 31.21 -15.71 -31.37
CA GLN A 445 30.85 -17.08 -31.03
C GLN A 445 29.48 -17.41 -31.60
N PRO A 446 29.26 -18.69 -32.00
CA PRO A 446 27.95 -19.14 -32.45
C PRO A 446 26.89 -18.92 -31.37
N ILE A 447 25.73 -18.42 -31.77
CA ILE A 447 24.61 -18.12 -30.90
C ILE A 447 23.75 -19.37 -30.77
N LYS A 448 23.68 -19.91 -29.55
CA LYS A 448 22.93 -21.16 -29.28
C LYS A 448 21.43 -20.94 -29.39
N PRO A 449 20.64 -21.97 -29.75
CA PRO A 449 19.20 -21.90 -29.80
C PRO A 449 18.61 -21.59 -28.42
N PHE A 450 17.63 -20.71 -28.38
CA PHE A 450 16.88 -20.30 -27.18
C PHE A 450 17.79 -19.89 -26.00
N GLN A 451 19.02 -19.50 -26.30
CA GLN A 451 19.92 -18.96 -25.28
C GLN A 451 19.36 -17.67 -24.70
N ASP A 452 19.63 -17.45 -23.41
CA ASP A 452 19.38 -16.14 -22.81
C ASP A 452 20.03 -15.05 -23.67
N PRO A 453 19.29 -13.94 -23.93
CA PRO A 453 19.81 -12.91 -24.81
C PRO A 453 21.16 -12.40 -24.33
N ALA A 454 22.12 -12.40 -25.23
CA ALA A 454 23.46 -11.87 -24.98
C ALA A 454 23.37 -10.40 -24.52
N GLU A 455 24.39 -9.92 -23.83
CA GLU A 455 24.51 -8.50 -23.49
C GLU A 455 24.41 -7.65 -24.76
N TYR A 456 23.92 -6.41 -24.58
CA TYR A 456 23.83 -5.48 -25.68
C TYR A 456 25.21 -5.05 -26.15
N SER A 457 25.47 -5.17 -27.44
CA SER A 457 26.68 -4.69 -28.08
C SER A 457 26.46 -3.26 -28.61
N ARG A 458 27.44 -2.40 -28.43
CA ARG A 458 27.41 -1.01 -28.89
C ARG A 458 27.71 -0.94 -30.39
N LEU A 459 26.87 -0.24 -31.13
CA LEU A 459 27.06 0.13 -32.53
C LEU A 459 27.34 1.62 -32.61
N ILE A 460 28.43 2.01 -33.27
CA ILE A 460 28.73 3.41 -33.59
C ILE A 460 28.25 3.67 -35.01
N LEU A 461 27.32 4.59 -35.16
CA LEU A 461 26.71 4.92 -36.46
C LEU A 461 27.39 6.16 -37.09
N ASN A 462 27.48 6.13 -38.41
CA ASN A 462 28.04 7.28 -39.18
C ASN A 462 26.99 8.32 -39.53
N SER A 463 25.70 7.95 -39.44
CA SER A 463 24.55 8.81 -39.78
C SER A 463 23.41 8.53 -38.82
N ASP A 464 22.40 9.42 -38.76
CA ASP A 464 21.22 9.32 -37.90
C ASP A 464 20.41 8.03 -38.15
N GLN A 465 20.50 7.50 -39.38
CA GLN A 465 19.97 6.22 -39.79
C GLN A 465 21.01 5.52 -40.67
N GLN A 466 21.30 4.27 -40.35
CA GLN A 466 22.30 3.47 -41.08
C GLN A 466 21.73 2.08 -41.43
N PHE A 467 21.96 1.65 -42.66
CA PHE A 467 21.67 0.27 -43.06
C PHE A 467 22.83 -0.63 -42.66
N ILE A 468 22.50 -1.72 -41.99
CA ILE A 468 23.44 -2.78 -41.64
C ILE A 468 23.09 -4.04 -42.43
N GLN A 469 24.13 -4.71 -42.93
CA GLN A 469 24.00 -6.01 -43.56
C GLN A 469 24.35 -7.11 -42.56
N VAL A 470 23.36 -7.97 -42.28
CA VAL A 470 23.49 -9.08 -41.34
C VAL A 470 23.64 -10.36 -42.16
N LYS A 471 24.78 -11.04 -42.01
CA LYS A 471 25.06 -12.35 -42.62
C LYS A 471 24.88 -13.42 -41.57
N ILE A 472 24.07 -14.45 -41.89
CA ILE A 472 23.80 -15.57 -41.03
C ILE A 472 24.38 -16.83 -41.72
N GLN A 473 25.17 -17.62 -41.01
CA GLN A 473 25.65 -18.91 -41.48
C GLN A 473 25.10 -20.04 -40.61
N HIS A 474 24.55 -21.06 -41.27
CA HIS A 474 23.96 -22.21 -40.61
C HIS A 474 24.10 -23.44 -41.53
N GLN A 475 24.78 -24.50 -41.05
CA GLN A 475 24.97 -25.77 -41.75
C GLN A 475 25.40 -25.62 -43.24
N GLY A 476 26.28 -24.66 -43.51
CA GLY A 476 26.78 -24.39 -44.85
C GLY A 476 25.87 -23.52 -45.75
N LEU A 477 24.69 -23.15 -45.29
CA LEU A 477 23.80 -22.17 -45.94
C LEU A 477 24.08 -20.79 -45.39
N SER A 478 24.26 -19.82 -46.26
CA SER A 478 24.38 -18.39 -45.88
C SER A 478 23.16 -17.62 -46.34
N SER A 479 22.59 -16.83 -45.43
CA SER A 479 21.53 -15.86 -45.73
C SER A 479 22.00 -14.46 -45.35
N THR A 480 21.65 -13.48 -46.16
CA THR A 480 22.00 -12.09 -45.93
C THR A 480 20.73 -11.24 -45.86
N CYS A 481 20.57 -10.46 -44.79
CA CYS A 481 19.42 -9.59 -44.57
C CYS A 481 19.89 -8.15 -44.32
N ASN A 482 19.21 -7.17 -44.88
CA ASN A 482 19.51 -5.77 -44.68
C ASN A 482 18.48 -5.17 -43.70
N HIS A 483 18.97 -4.45 -42.69
CA HIS A 483 18.14 -3.80 -41.69
C HIS A 483 18.56 -2.35 -41.51
N SER A 484 17.60 -1.48 -41.25
CA SER A 484 17.82 -0.09 -40.90
C SER A 484 17.89 0.05 -39.38
N ILE A 485 18.92 0.74 -38.89
CA ILE A 485 19.09 1.09 -37.48
C ILE A 485 19.15 2.60 -37.35
N ASP A 486 18.33 3.13 -36.45
CA ASP A 486 18.33 4.55 -36.10
C ASP A 486 19.34 4.83 -34.99
N GLU A 487 19.88 6.06 -34.95
CA GLU A 487 20.65 6.52 -33.81
C GLU A 487 19.79 6.60 -32.54
N MET A 488 20.42 6.57 -31.37
CA MET A 488 19.76 6.60 -30.07
C MET A 488 18.70 5.49 -29.92
N SER A 489 18.88 4.37 -30.61
CA SER A 489 17.95 3.24 -30.57
C SER A 489 18.55 2.02 -29.88
N VAL A 490 17.67 1.16 -29.40
CA VAL A 490 18.02 -0.15 -28.84
C VAL A 490 17.29 -1.21 -29.65
N ASN A 491 18.06 -2.17 -30.16
CA ASN A 491 17.59 -3.11 -31.15
C ASN A 491 17.71 -4.56 -30.65
N SER A 492 16.69 -5.37 -30.91
CA SER A 492 16.75 -6.82 -30.74
C SER A 492 16.64 -7.47 -32.12
N LEU A 493 17.73 -8.10 -32.56
CA LEU A 493 17.78 -8.89 -33.78
C LEU A 493 17.27 -10.31 -33.46
N ILE A 494 16.20 -10.72 -34.05
CA ILE A 494 15.56 -12.01 -33.85
C ILE A 494 15.86 -12.89 -35.07
N ILE A 495 16.48 -14.03 -34.86
CA ILE A 495 16.74 -15.05 -35.88
C ILE A 495 15.67 -16.13 -35.76
N TYR A 496 15.01 -16.49 -36.86
CA TYR A 496 13.96 -17.51 -36.86
C TYR A 496 13.86 -18.22 -38.22
N LYS A 497 13.25 -19.41 -38.25
CA LYS A 497 12.95 -20.13 -39.48
C LYS A 497 11.63 -19.70 -40.11
N ARG A 498 11.64 -19.38 -41.41
CA ARG A 498 10.45 -19.14 -42.19
C ARG A 498 10.55 -19.92 -43.52
N GLY A 499 9.63 -20.86 -43.76
CA GLY A 499 9.60 -21.66 -44.99
C GLY A 499 10.88 -22.50 -45.23
N GLY A 500 11.54 -22.97 -44.16
CA GLY A 500 12.78 -23.74 -44.24
C GLY A 500 14.08 -22.92 -44.28
N ASN A 501 14.01 -21.61 -44.54
CA ASN A 501 15.17 -20.72 -44.58
C ASN A 501 15.26 -19.90 -43.29
N LEU A 502 16.49 -19.60 -42.84
CA LEU A 502 16.75 -18.68 -41.75
C LEU A 502 16.57 -17.24 -42.24
N THR A 503 15.85 -16.47 -41.45
CA THR A 503 15.62 -15.03 -41.68
C THR A 503 15.78 -14.25 -40.36
N THR A 504 16.00 -12.96 -40.48
CA THR A 504 16.13 -12.08 -39.33
C THR A 504 15.02 -11.00 -39.35
N ASN A 505 14.61 -10.58 -38.16
CA ASN A 505 13.79 -9.40 -37.97
C ASN A 505 14.42 -8.53 -36.88
N ILE A 506 14.32 -7.22 -37.02
CA ILE A 506 14.77 -6.27 -35.99
C ILE A 506 13.55 -5.63 -35.32
N VAL A 507 13.54 -5.65 -34.01
CA VAL A 507 12.60 -4.89 -33.20
C VAL A 507 13.37 -3.77 -32.55
N SER A 508 13.05 -2.52 -32.94
CA SER A 508 13.78 -1.32 -32.53
C SER A 508 12.93 -0.45 -31.61
N TRP A 509 13.57 0.14 -30.60
CA TRP A 509 12.98 1.16 -29.74
C TRP A 509 13.87 2.40 -29.75
N LYS A 510 13.31 3.55 -30.12
CA LYS A 510 14.02 4.82 -30.12
C LYS A 510 14.01 5.43 -28.72
N SER A 511 15.16 5.79 -28.20
CA SER A 511 15.29 6.48 -26.92
C SER A 511 15.04 7.97 -27.11
N ASN A 512 13.96 8.50 -26.52
CA ASN A 512 13.66 9.94 -26.52
C ASN A 512 14.42 10.70 -25.42
N GLY A 513 15.68 10.30 -25.11
CA GLY A 513 16.47 10.91 -24.02
C GLY A 513 16.01 10.48 -22.62
N THR A 514 14.94 9.74 -22.50
CA THR A 514 14.51 9.09 -21.27
C THR A 514 14.96 7.63 -21.26
N LYS A 515 15.42 7.12 -20.11
CA LYS A 515 15.84 5.72 -19.92
C LYS A 515 14.87 4.77 -20.63
N VAL A 516 15.40 3.90 -21.50
CA VAL A 516 14.59 2.96 -22.28
C VAL A 516 13.79 2.06 -21.33
N ARG A 517 12.46 2.21 -21.34
CA ARG A 517 11.58 1.70 -20.27
C ARG A 517 11.35 0.19 -20.27
N TYR A 518 11.74 -0.57 -21.30
CA TYR A 518 11.22 -1.92 -21.49
C TYR A 518 12.26 -2.96 -21.88
N LEU A 519 13.47 -2.85 -21.33
CA LEU A 519 14.39 -3.96 -21.40
C LEU A 519 14.51 -4.57 -20.02
N ARG A 520 13.92 -5.76 -19.86
CA ARG A 520 14.03 -6.61 -18.69
C ARG A 520 15.52 -6.99 -18.52
N ILE A 521 16.31 -6.06 -17.97
CA ILE A 521 17.67 -6.34 -17.57
C ILE A 521 17.55 -7.07 -16.24
N GLN A 522 17.76 -8.36 -16.29
CA GLN A 522 17.87 -9.19 -15.10
C GLN A 522 19.23 -8.90 -14.44
N ALA A 523 19.28 -7.86 -13.60
CA ALA A 523 20.43 -7.70 -12.72
C ALA A 523 20.52 -8.92 -11.79
N ASN A 524 21.55 -9.74 -12.01
CA ASN A 524 21.80 -10.94 -11.20
C ASN A 524 22.35 -10.50 -9.82
N VAL A 525 21.47 -10.12 -8.89
CA VAL A 525 21.81 -9.76 -7.52
C VAL A 525 21.03 -10.64 -6.53
N PRO A 526 21.34 -11.96 -6.47
CA PRO A 526 20.50 -12.91 -5.71
C PRO A 526 20.56 -12.71 -4.19
N CYS A 527 21.73 -12.44 -3.63
CA CYS A 527 21.89 -12.34 -2.16
C CYS A 527 21.38 -11.04 -1.55
N MET A 528 21.48 -9.92 -2.25
CA MET A 528 20.99 -8.63 -1.73
C MET A 528 19.46 -8.54 -1.67
N LYS A 529 18.73 -9.31 -2.48
CA LYS A 529 17.26 -9.34 -2.48
C LYS A 529 16.67 -9.73 -1.13
N ILE A 530 17.17 -10.80 -0.52
CA ILE A 530 16.66 -11.31 0.76
C ILE A 530 16.99 -10.32 1.88
N ILE A 531 18.22 -9.80 1.91
CA ILE A 531 18.67 -8.83 2.90
C ILE A 531 17.90 -7.52 2.77
N TYR A 532 17.72 -7.00 1.54
CA TYR A 532 16.92 -5.82 1.28
C TYR A 532 15.46 -5.99 1.72
N LEU A 533 14.83 -7.11 1.34
CA LEU A 533 13.47 -7.44 1.72
C LEU A 533 13.34 -7.60 3.23
N PHE A 534 14.31 -8.24 3.88
CA PHE A 534 14.31 -8.46 5.32
C PHE A 534 14.51 -7.15 6.08
N ILE A 535 15.49 -6.32 5.72
CA ILE A 535 15.78 -5.05 6.37
C ILE A 535 14.66 -4.03 6.09
N ALA A 536 14.28 -3.82 4.84
CA ALA A 536 13.28 -2.81 4.48
C ALA A 536 11.90 -3.08 5.11
N LYS A 537 11.50 -4.35 5.23
CA LYS A 537 10.18 -4.70 5.74
C LYS A 537 10.14 -5.08 7.21
N SER A 538 11.21 -5.61 7.78
CA SER A 538 11.30 -5.83 9.22
C SER A 538 11.22 -4.52 10.00
N THR A 539 11.76 -3.45 9.46
CA THR A 539 11.70 -2.11 10.07
C THR A 539 10.30 -1.52 10.09
N GLN A 540 9.49 -1.77 9.05
CA GLN A 540 8.09 -1.35 9.03
C GLN A 540 7.23 -2.16 10.01
N SER A 541 7.46 -3.47 10.07
CA SER A 541 6.78 -4.35 11.03
C SER A 541 7.12 -3.97 12.47
N CYS A 542 8.37 -3.62 12.75
CA CYS A 542 8.79 -3.12 14.06
C CYS A 542 8.03 -1.85 14.45
N TRP A 543 7.78 -0.93 13.51
CA TRP A 543 7.06 0.30 13.86
C TRP A 543 5.59 0.01 14.22
N VAL A 544 4.90 -0.85 13.47
CA VAL A 544 3.52 -1.26 13.77
C VAL A 544 3.42 -2.01 15.10
N ILE A 545 4.46 -2.79 15.47
CA ILE A 545 4.54 -3.48 16.76
C ILE A 545 4.90 -2.50 17.89
N PHE A 546 5.67 -1.46 17.58
CA PHE A 546 6.10 -0.46 18.56
C PHE A 546 5.10 0.69 18.77
N SER A 547 4.16 0.93 17.83
CA SER A 547 3.07 1.91 17.96
C SER A 547 1.84 1.31 18.61
#